data_48caa6968e2228ddb22a072384344ed2
#
_entry.id   48caa6968e2228ddb22a072384344ed2
#
_cell.length_a   1.000
_cell.length_b   1.000
_cell.length_c   1.000
_cell.angle_alpha   90.00
_cell.angle_beta   90.00
_cell.angle_gamma   90.00
#
_symmetry.space_group_name_H-M   'P 1'
#
loop_
_entity.id
_entity.type
_entity.pdbx_description
1 polymer ?
#
loop_
_entity_poly.entity_id
_entity_poly.type
_entity_poly.pdbx_seq_one_letter_code
_entity_poly.pdbx_strand_id
1 'polypeptide(L)'
;RQVDDYSEIVFQPFNYPVFYEKRNGLMQMADPAFMGDVVTKAEAITGETNLRESLAKIAIEGENPFVAKAMVNRTWGQFFGYGFTRPVDDMGPHNAPSHPELLERLSSEFVKSNYDLKQLVRWICNSEAYNLTSQYKAGIKGSDGDWKRDAEGLPIDPGNDIDNPSAGEIPLFSHLYIKSMEAEQLYDSLIVATNAHRSGRSSWDQAEQQRQRWLQQFVIAFGTDEGDETTTFNGTIPQALMMMNGDLVGNAVSADKGGYLREALAGETKDTARVQKLYLATLSRYPNSREISTARKLMGGSRDPLSAYQDLFWALLNSNEFIFVH
;
A
#
# COMPACT_ATOMS: atom_id res chain seq x y z
N ARG A 1 -10.05 -25.11 -21.91
CA ARG A 1 -8.69 -24.52 -22.00
C ARG A 1 -7.77 -25.52 -21.33
N GLN A 2 -6.92 -26.15 -22.11
CA GLN A 2 -5.86 -26.99 -21.58
C GLN A 2 -4.95 -26.05 -20.78
N VAL A 3 -4.78 -26.32 -19.50
CA VAL A 3 -3.81 -25.62 -18.66
C VAL A 3 -2.48 -26.21 -19.10
N ASP A 4 -1.57 -25.39 -19.60
CA ASP A 4 -0.22 -25.80 -19.94
C ASP A 4 0.42 -26.46 -18.71
N ASP A 5 1.10 -27.57 -18.95
CA ASP A 5 1.79 -28.31 -17.88
C ASP A 5 2.72 -27.37 -17.12
N TYR A 6 2.48 -27.23 -15.83
CA TYR A 6 3.41 -26.52 -14.96
C TYR A 6 4.72 -27.30 -14.94
N SER A 7 5.80 -26.65 -15.36
CA SER A 7 7.14 -27.21 -15.22
C SER A 7 7.48 -27.32 -13.75
N GLU A 8 7.49 -28.52 -13.22
CA GLU A 8 7.93 -28.77 -11.85
C GLU A 8 9.46 -28.78 -11.80
N ILE A 9 10.04 -28.04 -10.85
CA ILE A 9 11.49 -28.05 -10.64
C ILE A 9 11.82 -29.30 -9.84
N VAL A 10 12.32 -30.31 -10.52
CA VAL A 10 12.79 -31.56 -9.90
C VAL A 10 14.25 -31.45 -9.51
N PHE A 11 14.58 -32.07 -8.37
CA PHE A 11 15.97 -32.25 -7.97
C PHE A 11 16.68 -33.17 -8.98
N GLN A 12 17.88 -32.75 -9.36
CA GLN A 12 18.82 -33.61 -10.10
C GLN A 12 20.15 -33.64 -9.33
N PRO A 13 20.78 -34.83 -9.23
CA PRO A 13 22.12 -34.96 -8.68
C PRO A 13 23.10 -34.00 -9.37
N PHE A 14 23.99 -33.42 -8.61
CA PHE A 14 24.97 -32.48 -9.11
C PHE A 14 26.41 -32.92 -8.80
N ASN A 15 27.35 -32.38 -9.53
CA ASN A 15 28.77 -32.69 -9.28
C ASN A 15 29.24 -31.95 -8.01
N TYR A 16 29.58 -32.72 -7.00
CA TYR A 16 30.19 -32.19 -5.77
C TYR A 16 31.62 -32.70 -5.65
N PRO A 17 32.55 -31.88 -5.19
CA PRO A 17 32.41 -30.50 -4.71
C PRO A 17 32.22 -29.46 -5.81
N VAL A 18 31.61 -28.33 -5.44
CA VAL A 18 31.43 -27.18 -6.32
C VAL A 18 32.67 -26.29 -6.27
N PHE A 19 33.15 -25.85 -7.43
CA PHE A 19 34.29 -24.96 -7.55
C PHE A 19 33.88 -23.63 -8.16
N TYR A 20 34.50 -22.54 -7.71
CA TYR A 20 34.36 -21.23 -8.32
C TYR A 20 35.71 -20.60 -8.57
N GLU A 21 35.77 -19.73 -9.56
CA GLU A 21 36.97 -18.99 -9.91
C GLU A 21 37.02 -17.66 -9.14
N LYS A 22 38.09 -17.43 -8.42
CA LYS A 22 38.38 -16.13 -7.80
C LYS A 22 38.80 -15.10 -8.84
N ARG A 23 38.69 -13.80 -8.49
CA ARG A 23 39.09 -12.67 -9.34
C ARG A 23 40.56 -12.75 -9.81
N ASN A 24 41.41 -13.50 -9.13
CA ASN A 24 42.82 -13.74 -9.50
C ASN A 24 43.01 -14.98 -10.37
N GLY A 25 41.97 -15.62 -10.87
CA GLY A 25 42.01 -16.80 -11.71
C GLY A 25 42.19 -18.14 -10.99
N LEU A 26 42.32 -18.15 -9.67
CA LEU A 26 42.48 -19.38 -8.91
C LEU A 26 41.11 -20.02 -8.63
N MET A 27 41.03 -21.35 -8.89
CA MET A 27 39.88 -22.14 -8.53
C MET A 27 39.86 -22.43 -7.04
N GLN A 28 38.71 -22.24 -6.41
CA GLN A 28 38.49 -22.58 -5.01
C GLN A 28 37.23 -23.42 -4.86
N MET A 29 37.31 -24.43 -3.98
CA MET A 29 36.16 -25.21 -3.57
C MET A 29 35.24 -24.36 -2.69
N ALA A 30 33.94 -24.50 -2.91
CA ALA A 30 32.91 -23.89 -2.07
C ALA A 30 32.01 -24.97 -1.49
N ASP A 31 31.83 -24.92 -0.21
CA ASP A 31 30.76 -25.63 0.46
C ASP A 31 29.51 -24.75 0.51
N PRO A 32 28.32 -25.33 0.33
CA PRO A 32 27.07 -24.60 0.52
C PRO A 32 27.03 -24.00 1.93
N ALA A 33 26.71 -22.71 2.01
CA ALA A 33 26.59 -21.99 3.27
C ALA A 33 25.36 -21.11 3.24
N PHE A 34 24.72 -20.89 4.38
CA PHE A 34 23.63 -19.96 4.56
C PHE A 34 24.10 -18.79 5.41
N MET A 35 24.02 -17.56 4.88
CA MET A 35 24.39 -16.31 5.55
C MET A 35 25.83 -16.31 6.15
N GLY A 36 26.77 -16.99 5.50
CA GLY A 36 28.15 -17.08 5.96
C GLY A 36 28.45 -18.22 6.95
N ASP A 37 27.44 -18.84 7.51
CA ASP A 37 27.62 -20.03 8.35
C ASP A 37 27.64 -21.29 7.51
N VAL A 38 28.50 -22.21 7.85
CA VAL A 38 28.56 -23.54 7.21
C VAL A 38 27.28 -24.29 7.52
N VAL A 39 26.51 -24.53 6.48
CA VAL A 39 25.13 -24.98 6.54
C VAL A 39 24.93 -26.34 7.16
N THR A 40 25.93 -27.17 7.25
CA THR A 40 25.72 -28.49 7.81
C THR A 40 26.96 -29.02 8.51
N LYS A 41 26.97 -28.91 9.82
CA LYS A 41 27.84 -29.76 10.64
C LYS A 41 27.29 -31.18 10.82
N ALA A 42 26.08 -31.45 10.37
CA ALA A 42 25.37 -32.68 10.73
C ALA A 42 25.27 -33.72 9.60
N GLU A 43 25.27 -33.34 8.34
CA GLU A 43 25.18 -34.28 7.22
C GLU A 43 26.23 -33.92 6.17
N ALA A 44 27.03 -34.92 5.77
CA ALA A 44 27.99 -34.74 4.69
C ALA A 44 27.21 -34.40 3.38
N ILE A 45 27.49 -33.26 2.80
CA ILE A 45 26.93 -32.89 1.51
C ILE A 45 27.53 -33.80 0.44
N THR A 46 26.66 -34.39 -0.35
CA THR A 46 27.01 -35.21 -1.50
C THR A 46 26.29 -34.69 -2.74
N GLY A 47 26.64 -35.23 -3.91
CA GLY A 47 25.89 -34.90 -5.15
C GLY A 47 24.42 -35.31 -5.14
N GLU A 48 24.00 -36.15 -4.21
CA GLU A 48 22.63 -36.61 -3.98
C GLU A 48 21.86 -35.77 -2.97
N THR A 49 22.53 -34.80 -2.32
CA THR A 49 21.89 -33.95 -1.31
C THR A 49 20.97 -32.94 -1.95
N ASN A 50 19.69 -32.92 -1.58
CA ASN A 50 18.73 -31.92 -2.05
C ASN A 50 18.97 -30.57 -1.35
N LEU A 51 19.83 -29.74 -1.93
CA LEU A 51 20.23 -28.45 -1.35
C LEU A 51 19.04 -27.47 -1.18
N ARG A 52 18.00 -27.58 -2.01
CA ARG A 52 16.78 -26.74 -1.85
C ARG A 52 16.01 -27.12 -0.60
N GLU A 53 15.86 -28.40 -0.36
CA GLU A 53 15.18 -28.89 0.85
C GLU A 53 16.00 -28.54 2.10
N SER A 54 17.33 -28.70 2.02
CA SER A 54 18.24 -28.31 3.10
C SER A 54 18.17 -26.80 3.39
N LEU A 55 18.15 -25.97 2.35
CA LEU A 55 17.99 -24.52 2.48
C LEU A 55 16.63 -24.17 3.11
N ALA A 56 15.55 -24.79 2.64
CA ALA A 56 14.22 -24.55 3.19
C ALA A 56 14.14 -24.89 4.68
N LYS A 57 14.70 -26.04 5.08
CA LYS A 57 14.76 -26.44 6.49
C LYS A 57 15.54 -25.43 7.34
N ILE A 58 16.72 -25.02 6.89
CA ILE A 58 17.54 -24.04 7.62
C ILE A 58 16.86 -22.70 7.73
N ALA A 59 16.23 -22.24 6.64
CA ALA A 59 15.53 -20.95 6.62
C ALA A 59 14.30 -20.91 7.53
N ILE A 60 13.59 -22.04 7.68
CA ILE A 60 12.30 -22.09 8.39
C ILE A 60 12.42 -22.75 9.77
N GLU A 61 13.14 -23.87 9.88
CA GLU A 61 13.22 -24.69 11.09
C GLU A 61 14.40 -24.33 11.99
N GLY A 62 15.41 -23.63 11.47
CA GLY A 62 16.62 -23.27 12.20
C GLY A 62 16.40 -22.15 13.22
N GLU A 63 17.39 -21.94 14.08
CA GLU A 63 17.44 -20.78 15.00
C GLU A 63 17.61 -19.43 14.25
N ASN A 64 17.34 -19.42 12.96
CA ASN A 64 17.54 -18.26 12.10
C ASN A 64 16.28 -17.40 12.05
N PRO A 65 16.27 -16.25 12.71
CA PRO A 65 15.12 -15.37 12.75
C PRO A 65 14.97 -14.50 11.48
N PHE A 66 15.93 -14.54 10.55
CA PHE A 66 16.00 -13.58 9.44
C PHE A 66 14.79 -13.65 8.51
N VAL A 67 14.33 -14.85 8.16
CA VAL A 67 13.14 -15.00 7.29
C VAL A 67 11.91 -14.41 7.95
N ALA A 68 11.69 -14.72 9.24
CA ALA A 68 10.59 -14.17 10.01
C ALA A 68 10.70 -12.64 10.16
N LYS A 69 11.89 -12.14 10.50
CA LYS A 69 12.14 -10.70 10.64
C LYS A 69 11.92 -9.94 9.31
N ALA A 70 12.42 -10.49 8.20
CA ALA A 70 12.24 -9.88 6.88
C ALA A 70 10.76 -9.83 6.50
N MET A 71 10.01 -10.92 6.71
CA MET A 71 8.57 -10.95 6.43
C MET A 71 7.79 -9.98 7.32
N VAL A 72 8.09 -9.93 8.61
CA VAL A 72 7.46 -8.99 9.55
C VAL A 72 7.76 -7.56 9.16
N ASN A 73 9.02 -7.24 8.85
CA ASN A 73 9.45 -5.90 8.47
C ASN A 73 8.79 -5.42 7.17
N ARG A 74 8.75 -6.28 6.15
CA ARG A 74 8.04 -5.99 4.89
C ARG A 74 6.54 -5.81 5.09
N THR A 75 5.90 -6.72 5.85
CA THR A 75 4.46 -6.60 6.13
C THR A 75 4.16 -5.33 6.91
N TRP A 76 4.96 -5.01 7.93
CA TRP A 76 4.83 -3.75 8.67
C TRP A 76 4.95 -2.54 7.73
N GLY A 77 6.00 -2.51 6.89
CA GLY A 77 6.21 -1.44 5.91
C GLY A 77 5.05 -1.27 4.93
N GLN A 78 4.45 -2.37 4.49
CA GLN A 78 3.27 -2.33 3.62
C GLN A 78 2.07 -1.65 4.28
N PHE A 79 1.86 -1.84 5.59
CA PHE A 79 0.74 -1.22 6.31
C PHE A 79 1.04 0.22 6.74
N PHE A 80 2.25 0.50 7.20
CA PHE A 80 2.62 1.81 7.74
C PHE A 80 3.32 2.73 6.74
N GLY A 81 3.74 2.22 5.58
CA GLY A 81 4.53 2.96 4.59
C GLY A 81 6.03 2.90 4.83
N TYR A 82 6.48 2.66 6.05
CA TYR A 82 7.89 2.46 6.43
C TYR A 82 8.05 1.18 7.23
N GLY A 83 9.14 0.44 6.95
CA GLY A 83 9.55 -0.67 7.79
C GLY A 83 10.27 -0.22 9.07
N PHE A 84 10.68 -1.17 9.88
CA PHE A 84 11.56 -0.90 11.03
C PHE A 84 12.99 -0.57 10.58
N THR A 85 13.40 -1.05 9.39
CA THR A 85 14.65 -0.64 8.72
C THR A 85 14.33 0.15 7.45
N ARG A 86 15.28 0.98 7.02
CA ARG A 86 15.14 1.79 5.82
C ARG A 86 16.46 1.80 5.04
N PRO A 87 16.49 1.26 3.80
CA PRO A 87 15.41 0.55 3.09
C PRO A 87 14.89 -0.68 3.85
N VAL A 88 13.66 -1.09 3.53
CA VAL A 88 12.98 -2.19 4.25
C VAL A 88 13.73 -3.53 4.18
N ASP A 89 14.47 -3.75 3.10
CA ASP A 89 15.23 -4.98 2.88
C ASP A 89 16.67 -4.93 3.40
N ASP A 90 17.13 -3.74 3.80
CA ASP A 90 18.46 -3.58 4.37
C ASP A 90 18.44 -3.83 5.88
N MET A 91 18.57 -5.08 6.25
CA MET A 91 18.59 -5.55 7.65
C MET A 91 20.00 -5.88 8.14
N GLY A 92 21.02 -5.28 7.52
CA GLY A 92 22.42 -5.49 7.90
C GLY A 92 22.79 -4.87 9.26
N PRO A 93 23.94 -5.25 9.84
CA PRO A 93 24.39 -4.71 11.13
C PRO A 93 24.59 -3.18 11.16
N HIS A 94 24.75 -2.58 10.00
CA HIS A 94 24.94 -1.13 9.83
C HIS A 94 23.62 -0.36 9.86
N ASN A 95 22.48 -1.04 9.73
CA ASN A 95 21.14 -0.45 9.66
C ASN A 95 20.25 -1.02 10.76
N ALA A 96 20.41 -0.49 11.97
CA ALA A 96 19.63 -0.95 13.12
C ALA A 96 18.14 -0.62 12.95
N PRO A 97 17.23 -1.54 13.28
CA PRO A 97 15.79 -1.28 13.23
C PRO A 97 15.38 -0.20 14.23
N SER A 98 14.39 0.61 13.86
CA SER A 98 13.85 1.69 14.71
C SER A 98 13.27 1.16 16.03
N HIS A 99 12.64 -0.01 16.01
CA HIS A 99 12.01 -0.66 17.17
C HIS A 99 12.45 -2.13 17.28
N PRO A 100 13.70 -2.39 17.74
CA PRO A 100 14.28 -3.73 17.71
C PRO A 100 13.50 -4.74 18.56
N GLU A 101 13.03 -4.35 19.74
CA GLU A 101 12.27 -5.23 20.63
C GLU A 101 10.92 -5.63 20.05
N LEU A 102 10.24 -4.72 19.38
CA LEU A 102 8.95 -4.98 18.72
C LEU A 102 9.13 -5.92 17.52
N LEU A 103 10.15 -5.66 16.69
CA LEU A 103 10.49 -6.53 15.56
C LEU A 103 10.82 -7.95 16.03
N GLU A 104 11.63 -8.08 17.09
CA GLU A 104 12.00 -9.38 17.66
C GLU A 104 10.78 -10.13 18.18
N ARG A 105 9.92 -9.44 18.93
CA ARG A 105 8.72 -10.06 19.50
C ARG A 105 7.73 -10.49 18.43
N LEU A 106 7.42 -9.62 17.45
CA LEU A 106 6.54 -9.97 16.34
C LEU A 106 7.08 -11.14 15.54
N SER A 107 8.39 -11.17 15.28
CA SER A 107 9.03 -12.25 14.55
C SER A 107 8.95 -13.58 15.31
N SER A 108 9.21 -13.57 16.62
CA SER A 108 9.09 -14.76 17.47
C SER A 108 7.66 -15.30 17.51
N GLU A 109 6.66 -14.43 17.67
CA GLU A 109 5.26 -14.84 17.66
C GLU A 109 4.80 -15.31 16.27
N PHE A 110 5.33 -14.72 15.20
CA PHE A 110 5.06 -15.16 13.84
C PHE A 110 5.59 -16.57 13.57
N VAL A 111 6.80 -16.89 14.02
CA VAL A 111 7.33 -18.27 13.97
C VAL A 111 6.45 -19.23 14.77
N LYS A 112 6.08 -18.87 16.03
CA LYS A 112 5.20 -19.70 16.88
C LYS A 112 3.81 -19.94 16.27
N SER A 113 3.32 -19.00 15.48
CA SER A 113 2.06 -19.15 14.73
C SER A 113 2.19 -20.02 13.48
N ASN A 114 3.36 -20.65 13.28
CA ASN A 114 3.70 -21.40 12.06
C ASN A 114 3.60 -20.55 10.79
N TYR A 115 4.12 -19.34 10.86
CA TYR A 115 4.14 -18.36 9.75
C TYR A 115 2.73 -17.99 9.22
N ASP A 116 1.74 -17.89 10.12
CA ASP A 116 0.37 -17.46 9.75
C ASP A 116 0.34 -15.97 9.41
N LEU A 117 0.40 -15.66 8.11
CA LEU A 117 0.33 -14.29 7.59
C LEU A 117 -0.98 -13.58 7.96
N LYS A 118 -2.10 -14.30 8.02
CA LYS A 118 -3.38 -13.69 8.41
C LYS A 118 -3.35 -13.26 9.87
N GLN A 119 -2.69 -14.03 10.70
CA GLN A 119 -2.53 -13.69 12.11
C GLN A 119 -1.59 -12.49 12.29
N LEU A 120 -0.49 -12.42 11.53
CA LEU A 120 0.41 -11.27 11.52
C LEU A 120 -0.34 -9.97 11.11
N VAL A 121 -1.11 -10.03 10.03
CA VAL A 121 -1.95 -8.90 9.59
C VAL A 121 -2.95 -8.49 10.67
N ARG A 122 -3.59 -9.45 11.35
CA ARG A 122 -4.50 -9.13 12.46
C ARG A 122 -3.81 -8.41 13.61
N TRP A 123 -2.59 -8.81 13.98
CA TRP A 123 -1.82 -8.11 15.02
C TRP A 123 -1.51 -6.68 14.62
N ILE A 124 -1.07 -6.46 13.39
CA ILE A 124 -0.76 -5.12 12.87
C ILE A 124 -2.02 -4.25 12.84
N CYS A 125 -3.09 -4.70 12.19
CA CYS A 125 -4.32 -3.92 12.01
C CYS A 125 -5.08 -3.64 13.32
N ASN A 126 -4.91 -4.48 14.35
CA ASN A 126 -5.53 -4.26 15.67
C ASN A 126 -4.59 -3.52 16.64
N SER A 127 -3.40 -3.13 16.22
CA SER A 127 -2.51 -2.34 17.07
C SER A 127 -3.04 -0.91 17.24
N GLU A 128 -2.74 -0.29 18.37
CA GLU A 128 -3.08 1.12 18.60
C GLU A 128 -2.37 2.02 17.59
N ALA A 129 -1.13 1.68 17.21
CA ALA A 129 -0.36 2.43 16.23
C ALA A 129 -1.07 2.51 14.86
N TYR A 130 -1.70 1.42 14.39
CA TYR A 130 -2.41 1.41 13.11
C TYR A 130 -3.74 2.19 13.16
N ASN A 131 -4.30 2.39 14.35
CA ASN A 131 -5.53 3.15 14.56
C ASN A 131 -5.28 4.63 14.88
N LEU A 132 -4.05 5.10 14.80
CA LEU A 132 -3.74 6.53 14.93
C LEU A 132 -4.23 7.30 13.69
N THR A 133 -4.56 8.57 13.87
CA THR A 133 -4.90 9.46 12.76
C THR A 133 -3.65 9.91 12.01
N SER A 134 -3.77 10.11 10.70
CA SER A 134 -2.76 10.80 9.90
C SER A 134 -2.81 12.33 10.07
N GLN A 135 -3.90 12.85 10.67
CA GLN A 135 -4.01 14.28 10.93
C GLN A 135 -3.13 14.67 12.10
N TYR A 136 -2.08 15.35 11.82
CA TYR A 136 -1.28 16.01 12.82
C TYR A 136 -2.13 17.14 13.43
N LYS A 137 -2.32 17.12 14.73
CA LYS A 137 -2.88 18.30 15.42
C LYS A 137 -1.77 19.34 15.48
N ALA A 138 -1.60 20.06 14.37
CA ALA A 138 -0.65 21.16 14.31
C ALA A 138 -0.91 22.15 15.42
N GLY A 139 0.13 22.49 16.13
CA GLY A 139 0.18 23.66 16.98
C GLY A 139 0.37 23.38 18.47
N ILE A 140 1.33 24.06 19.05
CA ILE A 140 1.48 24.21 20.49
C ILE A 140 0.42 25.19 20.97
N LYS A 141 -0.50 24.75 21.82
CA LYS A 141 -1.38 25.67 22.55
C LYS A 141 -0.58 26.40 23.62
N GLY A 142 -0.70 27.70 23.63
CA GLY A 142 -0.21 28.51 24.77
C GLY A 142 -0.98 28.20 26.06
N SER A 143 -0.51 28.72 27.20
CA SER A 143 -1.19 28.60 28.47
C SER A 143 -2.58 29.26 28.52
N ASP A 144 -2.88 30.09 27.52
CA ASP A 144 -4.15 30.75 27.25
C ASP A 144 -5.13 29.91 26.42
N GLY A 145 -4.69 28.72 25.93
CA GLY A 145 -5.48 27.83 25.07
C GLY A 145 -5.48 28.19 23.60
N ASP A 146 -4.84 29.30 23.22
CA ASP A 146 -4.69 29.71 21.82
C ASP A 146 -3.42 29.10 21.20
N TRP A 147 -3.47 28.93 19.86
CA TRP A 147 -2.35 28.41 19.10
C TRP A 147 -1.19 29.39 19.07
N LYS A 148 0.00 28.96 19.49
CA LYS A 148 1.22 29.77 19.27
C LYS A 148 1.43 29.94 17.77
N ARG A 149 1.80 31.18 17.40
CA ARG A 149 2.03 31.56 16.01
C ARG A 149 3.48 31.99 15.82
N ASP A 150 4.02 31.74 14.65
CA ASP A 150 5.33 32.24 14.21
C ASP A 150 5.28 33.76 13.93
N ALA A 151 6.42 34.30 13.49
CA ALA A 151 6.55 35.71 13.14
C ALA A 151 5.66 36.11 11.93
N GLU A 152 5.28 35.16 11.10
CA GLU A 152 4.41 35.29 9.93
C GLU A 152 2.92 35.13 10.29
N GLY A 153 2.62 34.83 11.57
CA GLY A 153 1.26 34.64 12.08
C GLY A 153 0.65 33.29 11.78
N LEU A 154 1.46 32.29 11.31
CA LEU A 154 1.05 30.91 11.09
C LEU A 154 1.14 30.11 12.40
N PRO A 155 0.28 29.11 12.61
CA PRO A 155 0.41 28.22 13.75
C PRO A 155 1.78 27.54 13.73
N ILE A 156 2.51 27.64 14.84
CA ILE A 156 3.77 26.90 15.00
C ILE A 156 3.43 25.43 15.02
N ASP A 157 3.92 24.69 14.04
CA ASP A 157 3.83 23.26 13.99
C ASP A 157 4.99 22.64 14.79
N PRO A 158 4.73 22.11 16.00
CA PRO A 158 5.79 21.51 16.81
C PRO A 158 6.20 20.13 16.31
N GLY A 159 5.52 19.63 15.30
CA GLY A 159 5.54 18.23 14.96
C GLY A 159 6.28 17.87 13.71
N ASN A 160 6.58 18.80 12.85
CA ASN A 160 7.33 18.50 11.61
C ASN A 160 8.76 18.01 11.85
N ASP A 161 9.29 18.21 13.05
CA ASP A 161 10.66 17.86 13.37
C ASP A 161 10.80 16.57 14.21
N ILE A 162 9.70 15.97 14.70
CA ILE A 162 9.81 14.89 15.70
C ILE A 162 9.59 13.50 15.11
N ASP A 163 8.80 13.36 14.04
CA ASP A 163 8.52 12.07 13.39
C ASP A 163 8.22 12.29 11.90
N ASN A 164 9.21 12.69 11.15
CA ASN A 164 9.11 12.94 9.71
C ASN A 164 10.07 12.08 8.91
N PRO A 165 9.74 10.81 8.65
CA PRO A 165 10.60 9.92 7.87
C PRO A 165 10.86 10.41 6.44
N SER A 166 9.98 11.24 5.87
CA SER A 166 10.20 11.85 4.55
C SER A 166 11.40 12.80 4.52
N ALA A 167 11.73 13.39 5.67
CA ALA A 167 12.93 14.21 5.84
C ALA A 167 14.21 13.40 6.15
N GLY A 168 14.12 12.07 6.15
CA GLY A 168 15.24 11.18 6.43
C GLY A 168 15.35 10.74 7.90
N GLU A 169 14.37 11.05 8.73
CA GLU A 169 14.35 10.64 10.13
C GLU A 169 13.92 9.17 10.30
N ILE A 170 14.23 8.60 11.45
CA ILE A 170 13.82 7.25 11.81
C ILE A 170 12.33 7.25 12.12
N PRO A 171 11.52 6.35 11.51
CA PRO A 171 10.09 6.25 11.80
C PRO A 171 9.82 5.91 13.26
N LEU A 172 9.03 6.72 13.95
CA LEU A 172 8.61 6.48 15.34
C LEU A 172 7.18 5.92 15.43
N PHE A 173 6.42 5.93 14.32
CA PHE A 173 5.03 5.48 14.24
C PHE A 173 4.10 6.16 15.25
N SER A 174 4.37 7.45 15.53
CA SER A 174 3.57 8.27 16.44
C SER A 174 2.24 8.74 15.84
N HIS A 175 2.08 8.62 14.56
CA HIS A 175 0.87 8.85 13.77
C HIS A 175 0.85 7.92 12.56
N LEU A 176 -0.29 7.82 11.86
CA LEU A 176 -0.35 7.07 10.61
C LEU A 176 0.27 7.91 9.48
N TYR A 177 1.31 7.41 8.85
CA TYR A 177 1.92 8.08 7.71
C TYR A 177 1.03 7.98 6.47
N ILE A 178 0.86 9.10 5.78
CA ILE A 178 0.15 9.13 4.51
C ILE A 178 1.00 8.38 3.47
N LYS A 179 0.38 7.43 2.79
CA LYS A 179 1.03 6.67 1.72
C LYS A 179 0.15 6.59 0.49
N SER A 180 0.78 6.45 -0.68
CA SER A 180 0.08 6.21 -1.94
C SER A 180 -0.58 4.83 -1.93
N MET A 181 -1.75 4.73 -2.54
CA MET A 181 -2.31 3.43 -2.90
C MET A 181 -1.48 2.80 -4.03
N GLU A 182 -1.33 1.49 -3.98
CA GLU A 182 -0.84 0.73 -5.14
C GLU A 182 -1.82 0.83 -6.30
N ALA A 183 -1.33 0.57 -7.52
CA ALA A 183 -2.13 0.68 -8.75
C ALA A 183 -3.45 -0.10 -8.66
N GLU A 184 -3.39 -1.33 -8.18
CA GLU A 184 -4.55 -2.21 -8.03
C GLU A 184 -5.50 -1.74 -6.92
N GLN A 185 -4.97 -1.20 -5.81
CA GLN A 185 -5.78 -0.67 -4.72
C GLN A 185 -6.56 0.57 -5.17
N LEU A 186 -5.88 1.51 -5.85
CA LEU A 186 -6.54 2.71 -6.40
C LEU A 186 -7.57 2.32 -7.46
N TYR A 187 -7.23 1.39 -8.33
CA TYR A 187 -8.13 0.87 -9.35
C TYR A 187 -9.39 0.23 -8.74
N ASP A 188 -9.21 -0.70 -7.79
CA ASP A 188 -10.34 -1.38 -7.14
C ASP A 188 -11.19 -0.40 -6.33
N SER A 189 -10.58 0.59 -5.68
CA SER A 189 -11.29 1.67 -4.98
C SER A 189 -12.17 2.49 -5.94
N LEU A 190 -11.64 2.85 -7.12
CA LEU A 190 -12.41 3.52 -8.17
C LEU A 190 -13.58 2.65 -8.67
N ILE A 191 -13.33 1.37 -8.94
CA ILE A 191 -14.37 0.44 -9.41
C ILE A 191 -15.49 0.27 -8.38
N VAL A 192 -15.13 0.13 -7.09
CA VAL A 192 -16.10 -0.04 -5.99
C VAL A 192 -16.90 1.24 -5.77
N ALA A 193 -16.24 2.39 -5.73
CA ALA A 193 -16.91 3.68 -5.49
C ALA A 193 -17.86 4.09 -6.62
N THR A 194 -17.59 3.66 -7.86
CA THR A 194 -18.25 4.23 -9.04
C THR A 194 -19.11 3.25 -9.83
N ASN A 195 -18.90 1.95 -9.70
CA ASN A 195 -19.48 0.92 -10.59
C ASN A 195 -19.28 1.22 -12.10
N ALA A 196 -18.24 1.99 -12.44
CA ALA A 196 -18.01 2.49 -13.81
C ALA A 196 -17.92 1.38 -14.87
N HIS A 197 -17.39 0.20 -14.50
CA HIS A 197 -17.27 -0.96 -15.38
C HIS A 197 -18.62 -1.48 -15.88
N ARG A 198 -19.72 -1.25 -15.15
CA ARG A 198 -21.08 -1.61 -15.54
C ARG A 198 -21.78 -0.56 -16.39
N SER A 199 -21.24 0.65 -16.41
CA SER A 199 -21.85 1.79 -17.09
C SER A 199 -22.00 1.55 -18.59
N GLY A 200 -23.23 1.60 -19.12
CA GLY A 200 -23.56 1.38 -20.53
C GLY A 200 -23.40 -0.06 -21.04
N ARG A 201 -23.23 -1.05 -20.14
CA ARG A 201 -23.05 -2.46 -20.51
C ARG A 201 -24.19 -3.32 -20.00
N SER A 202 -24.70 -4.19 -20.88
CA SER A 202 -25.86 -5.03 -20.58
C SER A 202 -25.49 -6.43 -20.08
N SER A 203 -24.26 -6.89 -20.34
CA SER A 203 -23.81 -8.21 -19.93
C SER A 203 -22.65 -8.13 -18.94
N TRP A 204 -22.56 -9.14 -18.07
CA TRP A 204 -21.47 -9.31 -17.12
C TRP A 204 -20.11 -9.46 -17.83
N ASP A 205 -20.07 -10.25 -18.92
CA ASP A 205 -18.83 -10.48 -19.67
C ASP A 205 -18.24 -9.18 -20.24
N GLN A 206 -19.11 -8.30 -20.77
CA GLN A 206 -18.66 -7.00 -21.28
C GLN A 206 -18.12 -6.10 -20.16
N ALA A 207 -18.76 -6.12 -19.00
CA ALA A 207 -18.31 -5.37 -17.83
C ALA A 207 -16.96 -5.88 -17.33
N GLU A 208 -16.79 -7.20 -17.26
CA GLU A 208 -15.54 -7.84 -16.81
C GLU A 208 -14.39 -7.61 -17.80
N GLN A 209 -14.63 -7.72 -19.09
CA GLN A 209 -13.62 -7.41 -20.11
C GLN A 209 -13.15 -5.94 -20.03
N GLN A 210 -14.06 -5.03 -19.73
CA GLN A 210 -13.70 -3.63 -19.56
C GLN A 210 -12.92 -3.40 -18.27
N ARG A 211 -13.31 -4.09 -17.19
CA ARG A 211 -12.58 -4.07 -15.93
C ARG A 211 -11.14 -4.51 -16.11
N GLN A 212 -10.90 -5.63 -16.79
CA GLN A 212 -9.56 -6.12 -17.05
C GLN A 212 -8.71 -5.19 -17.92
N ARG A 213 -9.33 -4.55 -18.92
CA ARG A 213 -8.64 -3.56 -19.77
C ARG A 213 -8.17 -2.34 -18.98
N TRP A 214 -9.02 -1.81 -18.14
CA TRP A 214 -8.67 -0.66 -17.31
C TRP A 214 -7.62 -1.01 -16.26
N LEU A 215 -7.71 -2.19 -15.64
CA LEU A 215 -6.71 -2.66 -14.70
C LEU A 215 -5.30 -2.67 -15.33
N GLN A 216 -5.16 -3.22 -16.54
CA GLN A 216 -3.88 -3.22 -17.24
C GLN A 216 -3.34 -1.80 -17.48
N GLN A 217 -4.20 -0.86 -17.84
CA GLN A 217 -3.81 0.54 -18.01
C GLN A 217 -3.35 1.18 -16.70
N PHE A 218 -4.05 0.87 -15.60
CA PHE A 218 -3.67 1.37 -14.26
C PHE A 218 -2.35 0.81 -13.79
N VAL A 219 -2.12 -0.49 -13.94
CA VAL A 219 -0.84 -1.12 -13.59
C VAL A 219 0.32 -0.51 -14.36
N ILE A 220 0.14 -0.23 -15.65
CA ILE A 220 1.19 0.43 -16.46
C ILE A 220 1.45 1.87 -15.99
N ALA A 221 0.41 2.62 -15.63
CA ALA A 221 0.55 4.04 -15.29
C ALA A 221 0.94 4.29 -13.83
N PHE A 222 0.51 3.43 -12.90
CA PHE A 222 0.67 3.60 -11.46
C PHE A 222 1.55 2.52 -10.82
N GLY A 223 1.95 1.48 -11.57
CA GLY A 223 2.86 0.46 -11.03
C GLY A 223 4.19 1.11 -10.59
N THR A 224 4.63 0.74 -9.41
CA THR A 224 5.93 1.10 -8.86
C THR A 224 6.84 -0.13 -8.94
N ASP A 225 8.15 0.09 -8.99
CA ASP A 225 9.12 -1.00 -8.89
C ASP A 225 9.09 -1.59 -7.47
N GLU A 226 9.35 -2.90 -7.37
CA GLU A 226 9.46 -3.59 -6.09
C GLU A 226 10.57 -2.92 -5.23
N GLY A 227 10.20 -2.49 -4.03
CA GLY A 227 11.12 -1.84 -3.09
C GLY A 227 11.04 -0.33 -3.01
N ASP A 228 10.26 0.33 -3.86
CA ASP A 228 9.99 1.75 -3.74
C ASP A 228 9.15 2.06 -2.49
N GLU A 229 9.56 3.09 -1.74
CA GLU A 229 8.79 3.55 -0.59
C GLU A 229 7.50 4.23 -1.04
N THR A 230 6.35 3.68 -0.68
CA THR A 230 5.01 4.18 -1.07
C THR A 230 4.65 5.53 -0.47
N THR A 231 5.44 6.02 0.49
CA THR A 231 5.26 7.32 1.14
C THR A 231 5.78 8.48 0.31
N THR A 232 6.60 8.20 -0.71
CA THR A 232 7.11 9.22 -1.63
C THR A 232 6.23 9.26 -2.87
N PHE A 233 5.20 10.11 -2.88
CA PHE A 233 4.37 10.31 -4.07
C PHE A 233 5.01 11.31 -5.02
N ASN A 234 5.65 10.81 -6.04
CA ASN A 234 6.09 11.60 -7.19
C ASN A 234 5.08 11.43 -8.33
N GLY A 235 3.91 12.05 -8.20
CA GLY A 235 2.87 11.97 -9.21
C GLY A 235 3.39 12.34 -10.60
N THR A 236 3.18 11.45 -11.57
CA THR A 236 3.58 11.69 -12.95
C THR A 236 2.44 12.34 -13.74
N ILE A 237 2.79 13.06 -14.84
CA ILE A 237 1.81 13.64 -15.73
C ILE A 237 0.82 12.58 -16.29
N PRO A 238 1.25 11.39 -16.73
CA PRO A 238 0.33 10.33 -17.16
C PRO A 238 -0.66 9.89 -16.08
N GLN A 239 -0.23 9.76 -14.82
CA GLN A 239 -1.11 9.43 -13.69
C GLN A 239 -2.17 10.51 -13.46
N ALA A 240 -1.76 11.78 -13.43
CA ALA A 240 -2.68 12.89 -13.29
C ALA A 240 -3.69 12.95 -14.46
N LEU A 241 -3.23 12.79 -15.69
CA LEU A 241 -4.10 12.78 -16.87
C LEU A 241 -5.10 11.61 -16.85
N MET A 242 -4.67 10.43 -16.39
CA MET A 242 -5.54 9.26 -16.26
C MET A 242 -6.64 9.48 -15.22
N MET A 243 -6.30 10.05 -14.06
CA MET A 243 -7.27 10.37 -13.02
C MET A 243 -8.22 11.51 -13.43
N MET A 244 -7.73 12.51 -14.13
CA MET A 244 -8.55 13.67 -14.51
C MET A 244 -9.44 13.42 -15.73
N ASN A 245 -8.92 12.70 -16.74
CA ASN A 245 -9.55 12.60 -18.07
C ASN A 245 -9.64 11.17 -18.62
N GLY A 246 -9.22 10.16 -17.87
CA GLY A 246 -9.24 8.77 -18.33
C GLY A 246 -10.66 8.24 -18.53
N ASP A 247 -10.80 7.23 -19.38
CA ASP A 247 -12.09 6.60 -19.72
C ASP A 247 -12.83 6.08 -18.49
N LEU A 248 -12.11 5.56 -17.49
CA LEU A 248 -12.72 5.06 -16.25
C LEU A 248 -13.42 6.21 -15.52
N VAL A 249 -12.71 7.29 -15.25
CA VAL A 249 -13.28 8.44 -14.51
C VAL A 249 -14.38 9.12 -15.33
N GLY A 250 -14.21 9.27 -16.64
CA GLY A 250 -15.26 9.77 -17.52
C GLY A 250 -16.54 8.93 -17.50
N ASN A 251 -16.42 7.58 -17.42
CA ASN A 251 -17.58 6.71 -17.27
C ASN A 251 -18.14 6.75 -15.82
N ALA A 252 -17.28 6.93 -14.81
CA ALA A 252 -17.67 7.02 -13.42
C ALA A 252 -18.59 8.22 -13.14
N VAL A 253 -18.27 9.38 -13.68
CA VAL A 253 -19.04 10.61 -13.47
C VAL A 253 -20.21 10.77 -14.44
N SER A 254 -20.37 9.88 -15.43
CA SER A 254 -21.49 9.92 -16.36
C SER A 254 -22.76 9.36 -15.75
N ALA A 255 -23.80 10.18 -15.61
CA ALA A 255 -25.12 9.72 -15.19
C ALA A 255 -25.94 9.08 -16.33
N ASP A 256 -25.62 9.35 -17.59
CA ASP A 256 -26.37 8.87 -18.75
C ASP A 256 -26.14 7.37 -19.02
N LYS A 257 -24.94 6.90 -18.71
CA LYS A 257 -24.54 5.52 -18.98
C LYS A 257 -24.87 4.54 -17.85
N GLY A 258 -25.37 5.01 -16.72
CA GLY A 258 -25.55 4.22 -15.51
C GLY A 258 -24.32 4.35 -14.59
N GLY A 259 -24.15 3.41 -13.66
CA GLY A 259 -23.13 3.51 -12.62
C GLY A 259 -23.67 4.17 -11.34
N TYR A 260 -22.76 4.33 -10.35
CA TYR A 260 -23.18 4.74 -9.00
C TYR A 260 -23.81 6.15 -8.96
N LEU A 261 -23.30 7.09 -9.74
CA LEU A 261 -23.87 8.46 -9.76
C LEU A 261 -25.36 8.46 -10.10
N ARG A 262 -25.76 7.70 -11.12
CA ARG A 262 -27.17 7.57 -11.50
C ARG A 262 -28.00 6.97 -10.38
N GLU A 263 -27.51 5.92 -9.73
CA GLU A 263 -28.17 5.28 -8.60
C GLU A 263 -28.33 6.23 -7.41
N ALA A 264 -27.27 6.98 -7.08
CA ALA A 264 -27.30 7.97 -5.99
C ALA A 264 -28.34 9.09 -6.23
N LEU A 265 -28.52 9.51 -7.47
CA LEU A 265 -29.46 10.58 -7.84
C LEU A 265 -30.90 10.09 -7.96
N ALA A 266 -31.13 8.88 -8.47
CA ALA A 266 -32.46 8.34 -8.75
C ALA A 266 -33.30 8.06 -7.49
N GLY A 267 -32.66 7.68 -6.39
CA GLY A 267 -33.37 7.29 -5.16
C GLY A 267 -33.62 8.42 -4.17
N GLU A 268 -33.15 9.65 -4.44
CA GLU A 268 -33.17 10.74 -3.47
C GLU A 268 -33.69 12.04 -4.06
N THR A 269 -34.50 12.74 -3.28
CA THR A 269 -35.06 14.05 -3.67
C THR A 269 -34.31 15.22 -3.04
N LYS A 270 -33.61 15.00 -1.91
CA LYS A 270 -32.88 16.05 -1.19
C LYS A 270 -31.42 16.09 -1.60
N ASP A 271 -30.95 17.27 -2.00
CA ASP A 271 -29.54 17.46 -2.40
C ASP A 271 -28.54 17.04 -1.31
N THR A 272 -28.86 17.34 -0.04
CA THR A 272 -28.00 16.91 1.09
C THR A 272 -27.82 15.41 1.15
N ALA A 273 -28.87 14.61 0.93
CA ALA A 273 -28.81 13.15 0.96
C ALA A 273 -28.02 12.62 -0.25
N ARG A 274 -28.16 13.23 -1.42
CA ARG A 274 -27.34 12.90 -2.60
C ARG A 274 -25.86 13.15 -2.34
N VAL A 275 -25.52 14.33 -1.80
CA VAL A 275 -24.14 14.67 -1.42
C VAL A 275 -23.59 13.66 -0.42
N GLN A 276 -24.36 13.31 0.63
CA GLN A 276 -23.95 12.30 1.60
C GLN A 276 -23.65 10.94 0.97
N LYS A 277 -24.45 10.50 0.00
CA LYS A 277 -24.19 9.25 -0.73
C LYS A 277 -22.88 9.29 -1.51
N LEU A 278 -22.58 10.42 -2.18
CA LEU A 278 -21.32 10.56 -2.93
C LEU A 278 -20.10 10.53 -1.99
N TYR A 279 -20.17 11.22 -0.84
CA TYR A 279 -19.10 11.18 0.18
C TYR A 279 -18.91 9.79 0.77
N LEU A 280 -20.01 9.10 1.09
CA LEU A 280 -19.93 7.72 1.61
C LEU A 280 -19.32 6.76 0.60
N ALA A 281 -19.67 6.89 -0.67
CA ALA A 281 -19.13 6.00 -1.70
C ALA A 281 -17.64 6.24 -1.99
N THR A 282 -17.18 7.48 -1.90
CA THR A 282 -15.79 7.85 -2.22
C THR A 282 -14.90 7.86 -0.98
N LEU A 283 -15.32 8.50 0.09
CA LEU A 283 -14.49 8.78 1.27
C LEU A 283 -14.90 7.97 2.51
N SER A 284 -15.89 7.08 2.39
CA SER A 284 -16.40 6.24 3.47
C SER A 284 -16.82 7.01 4.74
N ARG A 285 -17.10 8.30 4.62
CA ARG A 285 -17.54 9.17 5.72
C ARG A 285 -18.64 10.13 5.27
N TYR A 286 -19.35 10.70 6.22
CA TYR A 286 -20.28 11.80 5.95
C TYR A 286 -19.54 13.11 5.74
N PRO A 287 -20.07 14.00 4.84
CA PRO A 287 -19.55 15.34 4.69
C PRO A 287 -19.80 16.17 5.96
N ASN A 288 -18.84 17.02 6.30
CA ASN A 288 -19.00 17.98 7.39
C ASN A 288 -19.86 19.20 6.95
N SER A 289 -20.18 20.09 7.90
CA SER A 289 -21.04 21.24 7.64
C SER A 289 -20.47 22.20 6.59
N ARG A 290 -19.15 22.36 6.50
CA ARG A 290 -18.47 23.21 5.53
C ARG A 290 -18.56 22.59 4.13
N GLU A 291 -18.33 21.28 4.01
CA GLU A 291 -18.44 20.54 2.75
C GLU A 291 -19.87 20.56 2.21
N ILE A 292 -20.88 20.35 3.05
CA ILE A 292 -22.29 20.51 2.68
C ILE A 292 -22.58 21.94 2.16
N SER A 293 -22.05 22.96 2.84
CA SER A 293 -22.24 24.35 2.41
C SER A 293 -21.58 24.61 1.06
N THR A 294 -20.38 24.08 0.84
CA THR A 294 -19.66 24.20 -0.44
C THR A 294 -20.39 23.48 -1.57
N ALA A 295 -20.87 22.26 -1.35
CA ALA A 295 -21.66 21.52 -2.31
C ALA A 295 -22.96 22.27 -2.69
N ARG A 296 -23.66 22.85 -1.71
CA ARG A 296 -24.86 23.69 -1.98
C ARG A 296 -24.56 24.92 -2.82
N LYS A 297 -23.43 25.57 -2.59
CA LYS A 297 -22.99 26.72 -3.42
C LYS A 297 -22.72 26.29 -4.86
N LEU A 298 -22.04 25.14 -5.04
CA LEU A 298 -21.80 24.59 -6.38
C LEU A 298 -23.12 24.33 -7.12
N MET A 299 -24.08 23.67 -6.46
CA MET A 299 -25.39 23.38 -7.05
C MET A 299 -26.21 24.64 -7.34
N GLY A 300 -26.19 25.64 -6.45
CA GLY A 300 -26.90 26.91 -6.64
C GLY A 300 -26.28 27.79 -7.71
N GLY A 301 -25.01 27.62 -8.04
CA GLY A 301 -24.31 28.35 -9.10
C GLY A 301 -24.39 27.68 -10.50
N SER A 302 -24.80 26.43 -10.55
CA SER A 302 -24.88 25.67 -11.80
C SER A 302 -26.23 25.87 -12.49
N ARG A 303 -26.20 26.02 -13.82
CA ARG A 303 -27.42 26.04 -14.64
C ARG A 303 -28.06 24.66 -14.81
N ASP A 304 -27.24 23.62 -14.68
CA ASP A 304 -27.65 22.23 -14.75
C ASP A 304 -27.27 21.51 -13.42
N PRO A 305 -28.28 21.10 -12.62
CA PRO A 305 -28.02 20.38 -11.38
C PRO A 305 -27.23 19.06 -11.56
N LEU A 306 -27.44 18.38 -12.70
CA LEU A 306 -26.74 17.14 -13.00
C LEU A 306 -25.21 17.37 -13.12
N SER A 307 -24.84 18.40 -13.88
CA SER A 307 -23.43 18.79 -14.05
C SER A 307 -22.76 19.08 -12.69
N ALA A 308 -23.46 19.76 -11.77
CA ALA A 308 -22.91 20.03 -10.44
C ALA A 308 -22.63 18.77 -9.63
N TYR A 309 -23.45 17.72 -9.74
CA TYR A 309 -23.18 16.42 -9.10
C TYR A 309 -22.03 15.68 -9.78
N GLN A 310 -21.92 15.76 -11.10
CA GLN A 310 -20.79 15.19 -11.86
C GLN A 310 -19.46 15.84 -11.44
N ASP A 311 -19.45 17.17 -11.35
CA ASP A 311 -18.27 17.94 -10.91
C ASP A 311 -17.89 17.63 -9.47
N LEU A 312 -18.86 17.52 -8.56
CA LEU A 312 -18.62 17.13 -7.17
C LEU A 312 -18.04 15.73 -7.10
N PHE A 313 -18.63 14.77 -7.81
CA PHE A 313 -18.18 13.39 -7.79
C PHE A 313 -16.76 13.25 -8.37
N TRP A 314 -16.50 13.96 -9.49
CA TRP A 314 -15.17 14.04 -10.06
C TRP A 314 -14.14 14.63 -9.08
N ALA A 315 -14.50 15.72 -8.39
CA ALA A 315 -13.61 16.35 -7.42
C ALA A 315 -13.31 15.44 -6.23
N LEU A 316 -14.29 14.66 -5.76
CA LEU A 316 -14.10 13.69 -4.68
C LEU A 316 -13.15 12.55 -5.10
N LEU A 317 -13.33 11.99 -6.31
CA LEU A 317 -12.48 10.94 -6.85
C LEU A 317 -11.03 11.38 -7.11
N ASN A 318 -10.82 12.68 -7.32
CA ASN A 318 -9.50 13.31 -7.53
C ASN A 318 -8.96 13.99 -6.26
N SER A 319 -9.61 13.81 -5.12
CA SER A 319 -9.13 14.37 -3.86
C SER A 319 -7.97 13.55 -3.28
N ASN A 320 -7.08 14.22 -2.56
CA ASN A 320 -6.01 13.53 -1.83
C ASN A 320 -6.57 12.51 -0.84
N GLU A 321 -7.73 12.79 -0.23
CA GLU A 321 -8.40 11.87 0.69
C GLU A 321 -8.87 10.58 0.01
N PHE A 322 -9.13 10.60 -1.31
CA PHE A 322 -9.46 9.38 -2.06
C PHE A 322 -8.24 8.63 -2.55
N ILE A 323 -7.18 9.36 -2.94
CA ILE A 323 -6.00 8.78 -3.63
C ILE A 323 -4.98 8.19 -2.64
N PHE A 324 -4.93 8.71 -1.42
CA PHE A 324 -3.99 8.26 -0.40
C PHE A 324 -4.66 7.44 0.70
N VAL A 325 -3.88 6.51 1.27
CA VAL A 325 -4.22 5.84 2.53
C VAL A 325 -3.81 6.75 3.67
N HIS A 326 -4.74 7.03 4.59
CA HIS A 326 -4.56 7.97 5.69
C HIS A 326 -5.34 7.54 6.95
#